data_eace7f51fd3b7c2bbf2213f531f8710c
#
_entry.id   eace7f51fd3b7c2bbf2213f531f8710c
#
_cell.length_a   1.000
_cell.length_b   1.000
_cell.length_c   1.000
_cell.angle_alpha   90.00
_cell.angle_beta   90.00
_cell.angle_gamma   90.00
#
_symmetry.space_group_name_H-M   'P 1'
#
loop_
_entity.id
_entity.type
_entity.pdbx_description
1 polymer ?
#
loop_
_entity_poly.entity_id
_entity_poly.type
_entity_poly.pdbx_seq_one_letter_code
_entity_poly.pdbx_strand_id
1 'polypeptide(L)'
;KREKGECLLCQSTVLADCEFLVPGKLVLTETTGQNPLHQSARLKGMQTVAPDVTVFQLELDKPIDFMAGQYLLLRLPGMEGYRPYSMTSFAANTRQASFVIKRSPGGRFSEALFAGGAAEHRVDVFGPMGLATFDPRENRDLVCLVGGSGIAGIMSILSQAVSLDYF
;
A
#
# COMPACT_ATOMS: atom_id res chain seq x y z
N LYS A 1 11.18 -23.70 -8.04
CA LYS A 1 10.27 -23.62 -6.88
C LYS A 1 9.05 -24.54 -7.08
N ARG A 2 8.35 -24.50 -8.23
CA ARG A 2 7.22 -25.40 -8.52
C ARG A 2 7.56 -26.88 -8.41
N GLU A 3 8.75 -27.26 -8.86
CA GLU A 3 9.26 -28.65 -8.78
C GLU A 3 9.44 -29.17 -7.33
N LYS A 4 9.51 -28.25 -6.36
CA LYS A 4 9.61 -28.57 -4.92
C LYS A 4 8.26 -28.45 -4.19
N GLY A 5 7.14 -28.27 -4.91
CA GLY A 5 5.83 -28.06 -4.31
C GLY A 5 5.67 -26.68 -3.64
N GLU A 6 6.63 -25.77 -3.83
CA GLU A 6 6.55 -24.40 -3.27
C GLU A 6 5.68 -23.50 -4.16
N CYS A 7 4.80 -22.72 -3.55
CA CYS A 7 4.00 -21.72 -4.23
C CYS A 7 4.15 -20.33 -3.55
N LEU A 8 3.95 -19.29 -4.35
CA LEU A 8 3.80 -17.92 -3.85
C LEU A 8 2.31 -17.63 -3.75
N LEU A 9 1.79 -17.53 -2.53
CA LEU A 9 0.35 -17.32 -2.31
C LEU A 9 -0.17 -16.07 -3.01
N CYS A 10 0.63 -14.99 -3.09
CA CYS A 10 0.27 -13.76 -3.79
C CYS A 10 0.17 -13.91 -5.32
N GLN A 11 0.64 -15.02 -5.88
CA GLN A 11 0.60 -15.34 -7.32
C GLN A 11 -0.18 -16.63 -7.61
N SER A 12 -0.90 -17.13 -6.63
CA SER A 12 -1.65 -18.38 -6.72
C SER A 12 -3.14 -18.11 -6.62
N THR A 13 -3.94 -18.90 -7.34
CA THR A 13 -5.40 -18.93 -7.23
C THR A 13 -5.81 -20.24 -6.59
N VAL A 14 -6.64 -20.18 -5.58
CA VAL A 14 -7.22 -21.37 -4.95
C VAL A 14 -8.37 -21.86 -5.84
N LEU A 15 -8.28 -23.09 -6.32
CA LEU A 15 -9.29 -23.70 -7.21
C LEU A 15 -10.15 -24.76 -6.50
N ALA A 16 -9.71 -25.26 -5.35
CA ALA A 16 -10.39 -26.24 -4.51
C ALA A 16 -9.87 -26.15 -3.08
N ASP A 17 -10.44 -26.92 -2.19
CA ASP A 17 -9.92 -27.05 -0.82
C ASP A 17 -8.46 -27.50 -0.85
N CYS A 18 -7.62 -26.82 -0.07
CA CYS A 18 -6.19 -27.08 -0.06
C CYS A 18 -5.58 -26.81 1.31
N GLU A 19 -4.52 -27.54 1.62
CA GLU A 19 -3.68 -27.32 2.77
C GLU A 19 -2.36 -26.67 2.35
N PHE A 20 -1.88 -25.72 3.16
CA PHE A 20 -0.59 -25.08 2.96
C PHE A 20 0.31 -25.34 4.16
N LEU A 21 1.50 -25.85 3.90
CA LEU A 21 2.57 -25.90 4.89
C LEU A 21 3.33 -24.56 4.85
N VAL A 22 3.23 -23.79 5.92
CA VAL A 22 4.00 -22.56 6.08
C VAL A 22 5.33 -22.91 6.77
N PRO A 23 6.48 -22.76 6.10
CA PRO A 23 7.75 -23.04 6.72
C PRO A 23 8.05 -21.97 7.77
N GLY A 24 8.38 -22.39 8.98
CA GLY A 24 8.73 -21.51 10.09
C GLY A 24 7.67 -21.41 11.19
N LYS A 25 7.99 -20.64 12.22
CA LYS A 25 7.09 -20.40 13.35
C LYS A 25 6.03 -19.37 12.97
N LEU A 26 4.77 -19.76 13.06
CA LEU A 26 3.68 -18.78 12.97
C LEU A 26 3.72 -17.88 14.21
N VAL A 27 3.93 -16.60 13.99
CA VAL A 27 3.81 -15.58 15.03
C VAL A 27 2.47 -14.89 14.84
N LEU A 28 1.57 -15.11 15.78
CA LEU A 28 0.34 -14.31 15.87
C LEU A 28 0.75 -12.96 16.45
N THR A 29 0.71 -11.93 15.63
CA THR A 29 0.86 -10.55 16.11
C THR A 29 -0.50 -10.08 16.61
N GLU A 30 -0.53 -9.52 17.81
CA GLU A 30 -1.69 -8.73 18.22
C GLU A 30 -1.86 -7.61 17.19
N THR A 31 -3.04 -7.52 16.61
CA THR A 31 -3.36 -6.46 15.66
C THR A 31 -3.46 -5.13 16.38
N THR A 32 -2.34 -4.43 16.49
CA THR A 32 -2.34 -3.04 16.88
C THR A 32 -2.76 -2.21 15.67
N GLY A 33 -4.06 -1.98 15.52
CA GLY A 33 -4.57 -1.20 14.41
C GLY A 33 -5.88 -1.74 13.85
N GLN A 34 -6.39 -1.08 12.84
CA GLN A 34 -7.62 -1.47 12.17
C GLN A 34 -7.41 -2.72 11.31
N ASN A 35 -8.35 -3.66 11.39
CA ASN A 35 -8.40 -4.78 10.45
C ASN A 35 -8.54 -4.28 9.02
N PRO A 36 -7.91 -4.94 8.04
CA PRO A 36 -8.08 -4.60 6.63
C PRO A 36 -9.56 -4.58 6.24
N LEU A 37 -9.96 -3.53 5.55
CA LEU A 37 -11.34 -3.33 5.09
C LEU A 37 -11.39 -3.26 3.57
N HIS A 38 -12.46 -3.82 3.01
CA HIS A 38 -12.86 -3.53 1.65
C HIS A 38 -13.71 -2.26 1.62
N GLN A 39 -13.33 -1.32 0.77
CA GLN A 39 -14.12 -0.13 0.52
C GLN A 39 -13.81 0.43 -0.86
N SER A 40 -14.57 1.42 -1.29
CA SER A 40 -14.24 2.22 -2.45
C SER A 40 -13.63 3.56 -2.03
N ALA A 41 -12.89 4.15 -2.96
CA ALA A 41 -12.34 5.48 -2.83
C ALA A 41 -12.51 6.25 -4.13
N ARG A 42 -12.43 7.58 -4.04
CA ARG A 42 -12.40 8.47 -5.19
C ARG A 42 -10.98 8.98 -5.39
N LEU A 43 -10.47 8.87 -6.60
CA LEU A 43 -9.15 9.42 -6.94
C LEU A 43 -9.26 10.94 -7.09
N LYS A 44 -8.31 11.65 -6.46
CA LYS A 44 -8.24 13.13 -6.49
C LYS A 44 -6.81 13.62 -6.64
N GLY A 45 -6.66 14.84 -7.10
CA GLY A 45 -5.42 15.61 -7.07
C GLY A 45 -4.26 14.93 -7.79
N MET A 46 -4.53 14.31 -8.96
CA MET A 46 -3.48 13.67 -9.73
C MET A 46 -2.55 14.71 -10.36
N GLN A 47 -1.26 14.59 -10.10
CA GLN A 47 -0.23 15.47 -10.62
C GLN A 47 0.98 14.66 -11.11
N THR A 48 1.38 14.86 -12.35
CA THR A 48 2.62 14.31 -12.88
C THR A 48 3.79 15.15 -12.38
N VAL A 49 4.68 14.55 -11.60
CA VAL A 49 5.86 15.24 -11.02
C VAL A 49 7.14 14.92 -11.77
N ALA A 50 7.15 13.87 -12.59
CA ALA A 50 8.21 13.53 -13.53
C ALA A 50 7.59 12.75 -14.71
N PRO A 51 8.28 12.56 -15.85
CA PRO A 51 7.69 11.90 -17.04
C PRO A 51 7.06 10.53 -16.77
N ASP A 52 7.57 9.82 -15.77
CA ASP A 52 7.12 8.48 -15.39
C ASP A 52 6.66 8.39 -13.92
N VAL A 53 6.46 9.54 -13.22
CA VAL A 53 6.04 9.58 -11.82
C VAL A 53 4.85 10.49 -11.64
N THR A 54 3.81 9.96 -11.02
CA THR A 54 2.62 10.73 -10.62
C THR A 54 2.37 10.60 -9.13
N VAL A 55 1.86 11.68 -8.55
CA VAL A 55 1.30 11.71 -7.19
C VAL A 55 -0.19 11.86 -7.29
N PHE A 56 -0.92 11.25 -6.37
CA PHE A 56 -2.37 11.42 -6.26
C PHE A 56 -2.84 11.12 -4.84
N GLN A 57 -4.08 11.50 -4.57
CA GLN A 57 -4.78 11.19 -3.33
C GLN A 57 -6.00 10.32 -3.58
N LEU A 58 -6.32 9.49 -2.62
CA LEU A 58 -7.61 8.80 -2.54
C LEU A 58 -8.43 9.42 -1.41
N GLU A 59 -9.68 9.74 -1.72
CA GLU A 59 -10.71 10.03 -0.74
C GLU A 59 -11.50 8.75 -0.49
N LEU A 60 -11.30 8.17 0.68
CA LEU A 60 -11.90 6.91 1.10
C LEU A 60 -13.36 7.10 1.53
N ASP A 61 -14.22 6.13 1.25
CA ASP A 61 -15.63 6.16 1.69
C ASP A 61 -15.76 6.09 3.21
N LYS A 62 -14.85 5.39 3.88
CA LYS A 62 -14.78 5.28 5.36
C LYS A 62 -13.39 5.66 5.84
N PRO A 63 -13.26 6.28 7.02
CA PRO A 63 -11.95 6.56 7.59
C PRO A 63 -11.20 5.25 7.90
N ILE A 64 -9.89 5.34 7.85
CA ILE A 64 -8.99 4.26 8.25
C ILE A 64 -8.00 4.76 9.29
N ASP A 65 -7.62 3.86 10.19
CA ASP A 65 -6.43 3.99 11.01
C ASP A 65 -5.35 3.06 10.45
N PHE A 66 -4.15 3.59 10.27
CA PHE A 66 -3.04 2.82 9.77
C PHE A 66 -1.73 3.23 10.45
N MET A 67 -0.75 2.34 10.40
CA MET A 67 0.60 2.64 10.88
C MET A 67 1.45 3.14 9.71
N ALA A 68 2.31 4.15 9.99
CA ALA A 68 3.23 4.65 8.96
C ALA A 68 4.12 3.52 8.43
N GLY A 69 4.25 3.45 7.12
CA GLY A 69 4.91 2.36 6.41
C GLY A 69 3.95 1.33 5.78
N GLN A 70 2.68 1.31 6.19
CA GLN A 70 1.68 0.41 5.61
C GLN A 70 1.29 0.82 4.17
N TYR A 71 0.64 -0.12 3.48
CA TYR A 71 0.17 0.03 2.11
C TYR A 71 -1.31 -0.33 1.97
N LEU A 72 -1.91 0.13 0.90
CA LEU A 72 -3.22 -0.31 0.43
C LEU A 72 -3.09 -1.12 -0.85
N LEU A 73 -3.98 -2.07 -1.01
CA LEU A 73 -4.19 -2.75 -2.28
C LEU A 73 -5.23 -1.98 -3.08
N LEU A 74 -4.87 -1.58 -4.28
CA LEU A 74 -5.70 -0.77 -5.18
C LEU A 74 -6.07 -1.55 -6.43
N ARG A 75 -7.32 -1.37 -6.91
CA ARG A 75 -7.83 -1.93 -8.15
C ARG A 75 -8.71 -0.90 -8.87
N LEU A 76 -8.45 -0.65 -10.14
CA LEU A 76 -9.35 0.14 -10.99
C LEU A 76 -10.51 -0.72 -11.50
N PRO A 77 -11.69 -0.12 -11.74
CA PRO A 77 -12.83 -0.83 -12.33
C PRO A 77 -12.45 -1.56 -13.63
N GLY A 78 -12.94 -2.77 -13.79
CA GLY A 78 -12.64 -3.60 -14.97
C GLY A 78 -11.23 -4.21 -14.99
N MET A 79 -10.39 -3.95 -13.99
CA MET A 79 -9.09 -4.60 -13.87
C MET A 79 -9.15 -5.86 -13.03
N GLU A 80 -8.42 -6.85 -13.45
CA GLU A 80 -8.22 -8.08 -12.69
C GLU A 80 -7.08 -7.91 -11.68
N GLY A 81 -7.34 -8.30 -10.44
CA GLY A 81 -6.37 -8.31 -9.34
C GLY A 81 -6.03 -6.91 -8.80
N TYR A 82 -5.60 -6.91 -7.55
CA TYR A 82 -5.15 -5.73 -6.84
C TYR A 82 -3.65 -5.47 -7.04
N ARG A 83 -3.23 -4.22 -6.80
CA ARG A 83 -1.82 -3.82 -6.79
C ARG A 83 -1.48 -3.13 -5.48
N PRO A 84 -0.38 -3.50 -4.80
CA PRO A 84 0.05 -2.89 -3.55
C PRO A 84 0.73 -1.54 -3.82
N TYR A 85 0.30 -0.52 -3.07
CA TYR A 85 0.94 0.80 -3.08
C TYR A 85 1.06 1.33 -1.65
N SER A 86 2.28 1.66 -1.25
CA SER A 86 2.54 2.27 0.05
C SER A 86 1.99 3.69 0.09
N MET A 87 1.38 4.04 1.22
CA MET A 87 0.95 5.41 1.48
C MET A 87 2.17 6.30 1.73
N THR A 88 2.14 7.52 1.25
CA THR A 88 3.22 8.51 1.43
C THR A 88 2.97 9.46 2.58
N SER A 89 1.73 9.56 3.04
CA SER A 89 1.31 10.39 4.17
C SER A 89 0.98 9.51 5.38
N PHE A 90 0.92 10.15 6.56
CA PHE A 90 0.42 9.55 7.77
C PHE A 90 -0.60 10.49 8.43
N ALA A 91 -1.76 9.95 8.79
CA ALA A 91 -2.75 10.62 9.62
C ALA A 91 -3.65 9.56 10.29
N ALA A 92 -3.99 9.77 11.56
CA ALA A 92 -4.93 8.92 12.26
C ALA A 92 -6.37 9.22 11.82
N ASN A 93 -7.22 8.19 11.82
CA ASN A 93 -8.65 8.27 11.51
C ASN A 93 -8.94 9.11 10.26
N THR A 94 -8.25 8.81 9.17
CA THR A 94 -8.29 9.63 7.95
C THR A 94 -9.11 8.99 6.84
N ARG A 95 -9.76 9.86 6.05
CA ARG A 95 -10.34 9.48 4.76
C ARG A 95 -9.43 9.79 3.57
N GLN A 96 -8.22 10.30 3.83
CA GLN A 96 -7.30 10.66 2.77
C GLN A 96 -6.04 9.79 2.85
N ALA A 97 -5.66 9.22 1.71
CA ALA A 97 -4.42 8.50 1.55
C ALA A 97 -3.69 9.01 0.31
N SER A 98 -2.42 9.36 0.46
CA SER A 98 -1.59 9.89 -0.62
C SER A 98 -0.64 8.83 -1.15
N PHE A 99 -0.35 8.90 -2.44
CA PHE A 99 0.48 7.93 -3.15
C PHE A 99 1.43 8.61 -4.12
N VAL A 100 2.57 7.98 -4.33
CA VAL A 100 3.47 8.24 -5.45
C VAL A 100 3.63 6.95 -6.26
N ILE A 101 3.39 7.02 -7.55
CA ILE A 101 3.45 5.84 -8.42
C ILE A 101 4.37 6.14 -9.60
N LYS A 102 5.31 5.23 -9.82
CA LYS A 102 6.11 5.21 -11.04
C LYS A 102 5.39 4.38 -12.10
N ARG A 103 5.35 4.89 -13.33
CA ARG A 103 4.84 4.18 -14.50
C ARG A 103 5.68 2.93 -14.74
N SER A 104 5.03 1.78 -14.79
CA SER A 104 5.66 0.52 -15.14
C SER A 104 5.26 0.16 -16.57
N PRO A 105 6.21 0.03 -17.52
CA PRO A 105 5.89 -0.41 -18.88
C PRO A 105 5.13 -1.75 -18.86
N GLY A 106 3.96 -1.79 -19.52
CA GLY A 106 3.07 -2.95 -19.49
C GLY A 106 2.29 -3.14 -18.18
N GLY A 107 2.46 -2.28 -17.19
CA GLY A 107 1.74 -2.32 -15.93
C GLY A 107 0.33 -1.77 -16.07
N ARG A 108 -0.68 -2.63 -16.14
CA ARG A 108 -2.09 -2.27 -16.41
C ARG A 108 -2.61 -1.13 -15.52
N PHE A 109 -2.31 -1.13 -14.23
CA PHE A 109 -2.77 -0.10 -13.30
C PHE A 109 -2.05 1.24 -13.55
N SER A 110 -0.72 1.24 -13.59
CA SER A 110 0.05 2.46 -13.80
C SER A 110 -0.20 3.06 -15.19
N GLU A 111 -0.27 2.24 -16.24
CA GLU A 111 -0.59 2.71 -17.59
C GLU A 111 -1.97 3.39 -17.65
N ALA A 112 -2.98 2.82 -17.01
CA ALA A 112 -4.31 3.41 -16.96
C ALA A 112 -4.34 4.75 -16.22
N LEU A 113 -3.57 4.88 -15.12
CA LEU A 113 -3.41 6.15 -14.42
C LEU A 113 -2.79 7.22 -15.32
N PHE A 114 -1.72 6.88 -16.03
CA PHE A 114 -1.01 7.84 -16.91
C PHE A 114 -1.77 8.17 -18.20
N ALA A 115 -2.70 7.32 -18.65
CA ALA A 115 -3.54 7.59 -19.83
C ALA A 115 -4.56 8.74 -19.60
N GLY A 116 -4.59 9.36 -18.42
CA GLY A 116 -5.38 10.57 -18.15
C GLY A 116 -6.87 10.31 -17.91
N GLY A 117 -7.33 9.07 -17.98
CA GLY A 117 -8.73 8.73 -17.72
C GLY A 117 -9.10 8.56 -16.25
N ALA A 118 -8.14 8.72 -15.33
CA ALA A 118 -8.30 8.31 -13.95
C ALA A 118 -8.81 9.43 -12.99
N ALA A 119 -8.88 10.67 -13.43
CA ALA A 119 -9.15 11.83 -12.56
C ALA A 119 -10.52 11.83 -11.85
N GLU A 120 -11.46 10.97 -12.26
CA GLU A 120 -12.78 10.82 -11.62
C GLU A 120 -13.14 9.35 -11.31
N HIS A 121 -12.16 8.46 -11.37
CA HIS A 121 -12.44 7.03 -11.19
C HIS A 121 -12.61 6.65 -9.72
N ARG A 122 -13.58 5.81 -9.50
CA ARG A 122 -13.65 5.04 -8.26
C ARG A 122 -12.57 3.97 -8.30
N VAL A 123 -11.95 3.77 -7.16
CA VAL A 123 -10.89 2.78 -6.95
C VAL A 123 -11.35 1.83 -5.86
N ASP A 124 -11.30 0.53 -6.12
CA ASP A 124 -11.50 -0.44 -5.05
C ASP A 124 -10.24 -0.51 -4.20
N VAL A 125 -10.43 -0.49 -2.91
CA VAL A 125 -9.37 -0.44 -1.92
C VAL A 125 -9.53 -1.57 -0.92
N PHE A 126 -8.43 -2.24 -0.59
CA PHE A 126 -8.35 -3.20 0.50
C PHE A 126 -7.12 -2.91 1.37
N GLY A 127 -7.28 -2.84 2.65
CA GLY A 127 -6.22 -2.56 3.62
C GLY A 127 -6.73 -1.77 4.83
N PRO A 128 -5.83 -1.24 5.66
CA PRO A 128 -4.36 -1.19 5.49
C PRO A 128 -3.68 -2.54 5.70
N MET A 129 -2.48 -2.71 5.14
CA MET A 129 -1.68 -3.93 5.22
C MET A 129 -0.19 -3.62 5.38
N GLY A 130 0.56 -4.60 5.85
CA GLY A 130 2.03 -4.53 6.01
C GLY A 130 2.47 -4.43 7.46
N LEU A 131 3.66 -4.97 7.74
CA LEU A 131 4.26 -5.01 9.07
C LEU A 131 5.58 -4.22 9.16
N ALA A 132 6.07 -3.68 8.04
CA ALA A 132 7.23 -2.78 8.02
C ALA A 132 6.80 -1.37 8.42
N THR A 133 6.50 -1.19 9.70
CA THR A 133 5.90 0.01 10.26
C THR A 133 6.82 0.68 11.26
N PHE A 134 6.58 1.97 11.48
CA PHE A 134 7.26 2.76 12.51
C PHE A 134 6.53 2.65 13.85
N ASP A 135 7.25 2.27 14.89
CA ASP A 135 6.76 2.33 16.27
C ASP A 135 7.65 3.30 17.09
N PRO A 136 7.15 4.49 17.39
CA PRO A 136 7.93 5.49 18.14
C PRO A 136 8.26 5.05 19.56
N ARG A 137 7.58 4.06 20.12
CA ARG A 137 7.83 3.54 21.47
C ARG A 137 9.13 2.75 21.56
N GLU A 138 9.64 2.27 20.43
CA GLU A 138 10.92 1.56 20.40
C GLU A 138 12.12 2.47 20.71
N ASN A 139 11.97 3.79 20.56
CA ASN A 139 12.97 4.81 20.85
C ASN A 139 14.36 4.47 20.28
N ARG A 140 14.41 4.18 18.97
CA ARG A 140 15.61 3.78 18.24
C ARG A 140 15.88 4.73 17.10
N ASP A 141 17.16 4.88 16.75
CA ASP A 141 17.55 5.62 15.55
C ASP A 141 16.91 5.02 14.29
N LEU A 142 16.47 5.88 13.38
CA LEU A 142 15.91 5.48 12.09
C LEU A 142 16.98 5.53 11.01
N VAL A 143 17.26 4.39 10.39
CA VAL A 143 18.11 4.31 9.21
C VAL A 143 17.22 3.93 8.01
N CYS A 144 17.04 4.87 7.08
CA CYS A 144 16.19 4.68 5.91
C CYS A 144 17.05 4.40 4.67
N LEU A 145 16.94 3.20 4.11
CA LEU A 145 17.58 2.81 2.86
C LEU A 145 16.51 2.70 1.77
N VAL A 146 16.61 3.52 0.74
CA VAL A 146 15.55 3.67 -0.25
C VAL A 146 16.10 3.60 -1.67
N GLY A 147 15.38 2.91 -2.55
CA GLY A 147 15.63 2.90 -4.00
C GLY A 147 14.35 3.16 -4.79
N GLY A 148 14.38 4.14 -5.70
CA GLY A 148 13.26 4.44 -6.61
C GLY A 148 11.94 4.72 -5.91
N SER A 149 10.84 4.10 -6.38
CA SER A 149 9.49 4.28 -5.81
C SER A 149 9.31 3.68 -4.42
N GLY A 150 10.28 2.92 -3.88
CA GLY A 150 10.28 2.42 -2.51
C GLY A 150 10.25 3.52 -1.45
N ILE A 151 10.54 4.77 -1.84
CA ILE A 151 10.46 5.95 -0.96
C ILE A 151 9.08 6.17 -0.36
N ALA A 152 8.00 5.69 -0.99
CA ALA A 152 6.63 5.96 -0.57
C ALA A 152 6.37 5.62 0.90
N GLY A 153 6.65 4.39 1.31
CA GLY A 153 6.45 3.97 2.71
C GLY A 153 7.36 4.71 3.69
N ILE A 154 8.58 5.03 3.27
CA ILE A 154 9.52 5.80 4.10
C ILE A 154 9.04 7.24 4.30
N MET A 155 8.44 7.86 3.30
CA MET A 155 7.84 9.21 3.46
C MET A 155 6.75 9.22 4.53
N SER A 156 5.92 8.19 4.59
CA SER A 156 4.91 8.04 5.63
C SER A 156 5.54 7.93 7.03
N ILE A 157 6.60 7.12 7.16
CA ILE A 157 7.36 6.97 8.42
C ILE A 157 7.99 8.30 8.86
N LEU A 158 8.68 8.97 7.95
CA LEU A 158 9.29 10.26 8.23
C LEU A 158 8.24 11.33 8.59
N SER A 159 7.09 11.32 7.91
CA SER A 159 5.98 12.23 8.22
C SER A 159 5.48 12.03 9.66
N GLN A 160 5.33 10.78 10.10
CA GLN A 160 4.95 10.50 11.49
C GLN A 160 6.06 10.90 12.46
N ALA A 161 7.31 10.54 12.18
CA ALA A 161 8.45 10.85 13.05
C ALA A 161 8.60 12.37 13.27
N VAL A 162 8.49 13.16 12.20
CA VAL A 162 8.47 14.63 12.29
C VAL A 162 7.29 15.15 13.11
N SER A 163 6.10 14.59 12.91
CA SER A 163 4.91 15.03 13.66
C SER A 163 4.99 14.75 15.16
N LEU A 164 5.85 13.82 15.56
CA LEU A 164 6.08 13.43 16.96
C LEU A 164 7.34 14.06 17.56
N ASP A 165 8.04 14.93 16.81
CA ASP A 165 9.34 15.51 17.22
C ASP A 165 10.34 14.42 17.67
N TYR A 166 10.43 13.35 16.88
CA TYR A 166 11.16 12.12 17.20
C TYR A 166 12.69 12.25 17.02
N PHE A 167 13.17 13.31 16.35
CA PHE A 167 14.60 13.53 16.06
C PHE A 167 15.26 14.51 17.00
#